data_5bf4e1bcd9c6699ffa92f9941cd2d278
#
_entry.id   5bf4e1bcd9c6699ffa92f9941cd2d278
#
_cell.length_a   1.000
_cell.length_b   1.000
_cell.length_c   1.000
_cell.angle_alpha   90.00
_cell.angle_beta   90.00
_cell.angle_gamma   90.00
#
_symmetry.space_group_name_H-M   'P 1'
#
loop_
_entity.id
_entity.type
_entity.pdbx_description
1 polymer ?
#
loop_
_entity_poly.entity_id
_entity_poly.type
_entity_poly.pdbx_seq_one_letter_code
_entity_poly.pdbx_strand_id
1 'polypeptide(L)'
;MSSATAAAAKPDAAGATSERRGALAFIIDEEGSIRQFVSLILQGSGVDTIEFVDGASFRGTPIARLPDMVFLNVNLEVQDAVASIETLTKAGFTGAVQLMSSRGSAVLDNVKQAGEQMKLPMLPVLKKPFETSAIQKVLSELKLGHGPAPSGVKITLAEALQNNWVEFWYQPKIDLRRKQLAGAEAFARVCHPEHGVLLPGSFMPGADDASVHTLAERALVSALKSGLNLSRFGVNLRIAINVPVKCLVTLPVDKIVREHRPSVDDWPGLMIDVSEAQIITELKLANDLSKKFAEHHVRLAIDDFGKGHASLTKLKELPFAEMKLDRSFVVGCGTDKIHAPICKTVIDLAHSFGALAVGIGLEKASDASALVSMGCDLGQGFLFGQPMPEVRFTALLKQRVMVRPAAATHTVAPAAAPTLQPA
;
A
#
# COMPACT_ATOMS: atom_id res chain seq x y z
N MET A 1 23.63 46.86 -55.75
CA MET A 1 22.18 46.63 -55.72
C MET A 1 21.94 45.12 -55.67
N SER A 2 21.74 44.56 -54.53
CA SER A 2 21.17 43.23 -54.40
C SER A 2 20.61 43.11 -52.99
N SER A 3 19.31 43.05 -52.90
CA SER A 3 18.51 42.95 -51.68
C SER A 3 18.54 41.52 -51.17
N ALA A 4 19.08 41.30 -49.99
CA ALA A 4 18.99 40.04 -49.28
C ALA A 4 17.73 40.08 -48.39
N THR A 5 16.76 39.25 -48.74
CA THR A 5 15.51 39.01 -48.00
C THR A 5 15.83 38.13 -46.80
N ALA A 6 15.64 38.66 -45.60
CA ALA A 6 15.75 37.91 -44.38
C ALA A 6 14.50 37.03 -44.20
N ALA A 7 14.68 35.73 -44.20
CA ALA A 7 13.62 34.76 -43.81
C ALA A 7 13.48 34.73 -42.29
N ALA A 8 12.29 35.10 -41.79
CA ALA A 8 11.95 34.99 -40.40
C ALA A 8 11.76 33.51 -40.01
N ALA A 9 12.61 33.03 -39.11
CA ALA A 9 12.44 31.73 -38.47
C ALA A 9 11.22 31.76 -37.56
N LYS A 10 10.30 30.83 -37.76
CA LYS A 10 9.21 30.52 -36.82
C LYS A 10 9.80 29.97 -35.51
N PRO A 11 9.32 30.38 -34.35
CA PRO A 11 9.73 29.74 -33.12
C PRO A 11 9.13 28.32 -33.07
N ASP A 12 10.01 27.33 -32.86
CA ASP A 12 9.65 25.95 -32.57
C ASP A 12 8.74 25.93 -31.32
N ALA A 13 7.57 25.35 -31.50
CA ALA A 13 6.67 25.03 -30.41
C ALA A 13 7.37 23.98 -29.53
N ALA A 14 8.00 24.43 -28.45
CA ALA A 14 8.45 23.55 -27.36
C ALA A 14 7.26 22.74 -26.88
N GLY A 15 7.35 21.41 -27.05
CA GLY A 15 6.37 20.45 -26.62
C GLY A 15 6.11 20.61 -25.12
N ALA A 16 4.95 21.16 -24.78
CA ALA A 16 4.41 21.06 -23.44
C ALA A 16 4.21 19.57 -23.17
N THR A 17 5.04 19.00 -22.32
CA THR A 17 4.78 17.70 -21.68
C THR A 17 3.45 17.84 -20.93
N SER A 18 2.39 17.35 -21.54
CA SER A 18 1.09 17.16 -20.87
C SER A 18 1.36 16.23 -19.69
N GLU A 19 1.53 16.79 -18.50
CA GLU A 19 1.40 16.04 -17.26
C GLU A 19 0.05 15.32 -17.34
N ARG A 20 0.07 13.99 -17.47
CA ARG A 20 -1.15 13.18 -17.41
C ARG A 20 -1.73 13.36 -16.02
N ARG A 21 -2.70 14.25 -15.88
CA ARG A 21 -3.45 14.46 -14.63
C ARG A 21 -4.12 13.13 -14.29
N GLY A 22 -3.75 12.54 -13.12
CA GLY A 22 -4.35 11.31 -12.63
C GLY A 22 -5.88 11.41 -12.55
N ALA A 23 -6.58 10.29 -12.64
CA ALA A 23 -8.02 10.25 -12.43
C ALA A 23 -8.39 10.74 -11.02
N LEU A 24 -9.53 11.43 -10.87
CA LEU A 24 -10.01 11.99 -9.61
C LEU A 24 -11.40 11.45 -9.30
N ALA A 25 -11.62 11.01 -8.05
CA ALA A 25 -12.93 10.60 -7.56
C ALA A 25 -13.35 11.45 -6.35
N PHE A 26 -14.64 11.81 -6.29
CA PHE A 26 -15.24 12.35 -5.08
C PHE A 26 -15.96 11.25 -4.32
N ILE A 27 -15.86 11.28 -2.99
CA ILE A 27 -16.52 10.32 -2.10
C ILE A 27 -17.36 11.12 -1.11
N ILE A 28 -18.68 10.96 -1.21
CA ILE A 28 -19.65 11.68 -0.39
C ILE A 28 -20.42 10.64 0.44
N ASP A 29 -20.11 10.58 1.76
CA ASP A 29 -20.69 9.60 2.68
C ASP A 29 -20.53 10.09 4.13
N GLU A 30 -21.57 9.98 4.97
CA GLU A 30 -21.49 10.38 6.38
C GLU A 30 -20.59 9.45 7.22
N GLU A 31 -20.47 8.16 6.81
CA GLU A 31 -19.66 7.17 7.50
C GLU A 31 -18.16 7.34 7.18
N GLY A 32 -17.38 7.89 8.11
CA GLY A 32 -15.93 8.09 7.93
C GLY A 32 -15.17 6.81 7.59
N SER A 33 -15.57 5.67 8.14
CA SER A 33 -14.99 4.35 7.82
C SER A 33 -15.19 3.96 6.35
N ILE A 34 -16.38 4.23 5.80
CA ILE A 34 -16.68 3.96 4.38
C ILE A 34 -15.90 4.89 3.47
N ARG A 35 -15.88 6.21 3.78
CA ARG A 35 -15.07 7.17 2.99
C ARG A 35 -13.61 6.74 2.94
N GLN A 36 -13.02 6.43 4.09
CA GLN A 36 -11.63 5.97 4.16
C GLN A 36 -11.40 4.67 3.39
N PHE A 37 -12.32 3.70 3.52
CA PHE A 37 -12.22 2.42 2.83
C PHE A 37 -12.25 2.61 1.30
N VAL A 38 -13.23 3.36 0.78
CA VAL A 38 -13.32 3.65 -0.66
C VAL A 38 -12.12 4.44 -1.14
N SER A 39 -11.72 5.49 -0.40
CA SER A 39 -10.56 6.33 -0.70
C SER A 39 -9.26 5.52 -0.79
N LEU A 40 -9.03 4.62 0.16
CA LEU A 40 -7.84 3.76 0.16
C LEU A 40 -7.76 2.85 -1.08
N ILE A 41 -8.90 2.24 -1.47
CA ILE A 41 -8.95 1.37 -2.65
C ILE A 41 -8.69 2.17 -3.92
N LEU A 42 -9.35 3.33 -4.05
CA LEU A 42 -9.21 4.21 -5.21
C LEU A 42 -7.76 4.73 -5.35
N GLN A 43 -7.19 5.23 -4.26
CA GLN A 43 -5.80 5.71 -4.22
C GLN A 43 -4.80 4.58 -4.52
N GLY A 44 -5.02 3.39 -3.96
CA GLY A 44 -4.24 2.20 -4.28
C GLY A 44 -4.34 1.77 -5.75
N SER A 45 -5.43 2.15 -6.43
CA SER A 45 -5.63 1.92 -7.86
C SER A 45 -5.19 3.09 -8.75
N GLY A 46 -4.54 4.11 -8.19
CA GLY A 46 -4.06 5.24 -8.98
C GLY A 46 -5.06 6.37 -9.21
N VAL A 47 -6.19 6.37 -8.49
CA VAL A 47 -7.22 7.42 -8.55
C VAL A 47 -7.09 8.35 -7.36
N ASP A 48 -6.94 9.66 -7.59
CA ASP A 48 -6.95 10.67 -6.52
C ASP A 48 -8.34 10.79 -5.92
N THR A 49 -8.44 11.16 -4.64
CA THR A 49 -9.73 11.23 -3.96
C THR A 49 -9.91 12.54 -3.20
N ILE A 50 -11.13 13.07 -3.19
CA ILE A 50 -11.57 14.12 -2.28
C ILE A 50 -12.79 13.60 -1.53
N GLU A 51 -12.74 13.69 -0.21
CA GLU A 51 -13.78 13.17 0.68
C GLU A 51 -14.67 14.30 1.21
N PHE A 52 -15.98 14.07 1.21
CA PHE A 52 -16.98 14.96 1.79
C PHE A 52 -17.84 14.17 2.78
N VAL A 53 -18.12 14.76 3.95
CA VAL A 53 -18.90 14.09 5.01
C VAL A 53 -20.38 13.95 4.65
N ASP A 54 -20.90 14.86 3.82
CA ASP A 54 -22.29 14.87 3.35
C ASP A 54 -22.43 15.69 2.07
N GLY A 55 -23.61 15.70 1.49
CA GLY A 55 -23.91 16.49 0.29
C GLY A 55 -23.86 18.01 0.55
N ALA A 56 -24.15 18.47 1.76
CA ALA A 56 -24.10 19.89 2.12
C ALA A 56 -22.65 20.40 2.11
N SER A 57 -21.72 19.67 2.72
CA SER A 57 -20.29 19.99 2.71
C SER A 57 -19.71 19.96 1.30
N PHE A 58 -20.15 19.00 0.48
CA PHE A 58 -19.77 18.95 -0.93
C PHE A 58 -20.25 20.22 -1.68
N ARG A 59 -21.53 20.57 -1.58
CA ARG A 59 -22.10 21.74 -2.28
C ARG A 59 -21.55 23.08 -1.79
N GLY A 60 -21.12 23.16 -0.54
CA GLY A 60 -20.47 24.33 0.04
C GLY A 60 -19.00 24.52 -0.31
N THR A 61 -18.37 23.53 -0.94
CA THR A 61 -16.94 23.55 -1.26
C THR A 61 -16.70 23.98 -2.70
N PRO A 62 -15.86 25.00 -2.98
CA PRO A 62 -15.49 25.35 -4.35
C PRO A 62 -14.77 24.19 -5.05
N ILE A 63 -15.28 23.80 -6.22
CA ILE A 63 -14.72 22.71 -7.02
C ILE A 63 -13.60 23.27 -7.91
N ALA A 64 -12.35 23.05 -7.55
CA ALA A 64 -11.20 23.48 -8.34
C ALA A 64 -11.00 22.61 -9.60
N ARG A 65 -11.40 21.33 -9.53
CA ARG A 65 -11.34 20.36 -10.61
C ARG A 65 -12.53 19.40 -10.51
N LEU A 66 -13.20 19.15 -11.63
CA LEU A 66 -14.26 18.15 -11.71
C LEU A 66 -13.66 16.73 -11.58
N PRO A 67 -14.34 15.83 -10.88
CA PRO A 67 -13.92 14.42 -10.79
C PRO A 67 -14.21 13.67 -12.09
N ASP A 68 -13.58 12.51 -12.24
CA ASP A 68 -13.88 11.55 -13.30
C ASP A 68 -14.99 10.59 -12.86
N MET A 69 -15.18 10.42 -11.53
CA MET A 69 -16.30 9.68 -10.95
C MET A 69 -16.68 10.19 -9.57
N VAL A 70 -17.88 9.87 -9.13
CA VAL A 70 -18.40 10.21 -7.80
C VAL A 70 -19.00 8.98 -7.13
N PHE A 71 -18.55 8.67 -5.92
CA PHE A 71 -19.20 7.74 -5.00
C PHE A 71 -20.15 8.52 -4.10
N LEU A 72 -21.44 8.26 -4.18
CA LEU A 72 -22.49 8.98 -3.47
C LEU A 72 -23.30 8.05 -2.57
N ASN A 73 -23.25 8.28 -1.27
CA ASN A 73 -24.12 7.57 -0.33
C ASN A 73 -25.56 8.07 -0.39
N VAL A 74 -26.49 7.12 -0.37
CA VAL A 74 -27.93 7.39 -0.39
C VAL A 74 -28.58 6.67 0.79
N ASN A 75 -28.57 7.31 1.98
CA ASN A 75 -29.12 6.67 3.19
C ASN A 75 -30.45 7.21 3.66
N LEU A 76 -30.65 8.52 3.75
CA LEU A 76 -31.80 9.11 4.44
C LEU A 76 -32.54 10.18 3.65
N GLU A 77 -31.86 11.00 2.85
CA GLU A 77 -32.47 12.12 2.16
C GLU A 77 -32.23 12.06 0.66
N VAL A 78 -33.23 11.56 -0.08
CA VAL A 78 -33.24 11.56 -1.54
C VAL A 78 -32.93 12.96 -2.09
N GLN A 79 -33.49 14.00 -1.45
CA GLN A 79 -33.33 15.38 -1.86
C GLN A 79 -31.87 15.85 -1.79
N ASP A 80 -31.10 15.41 -0.78
CA ASP A 80 -29.69 15.77 -0.65
C ASP A 80 -28.83 15.11 -1.73
N ALA A 81 -29.07 13.85 -2.02
CA ALA A 81 -28.39 13.13 -3.09
C ALA A 81 -28.72 13.71 -4.48
N VAL A 82 -29.99 14.03 -4.75
CA VAL A 82 -30.43 14.66 -6.01
C VAL A 82 -29.81 16.05 -6.15
N ALA A 83 -29.84 16.87 -5.10
CA ALA A 83 -29.22 18.21 -5.10
C ALA A 83 -27.70 18.15 -5.34
N SER A 84 -27.02 17.11 -4.83
CA SER A 84 -25.60 16.88 -5.09
C SER A 84 -25.34 16.53 -6.56
N ILE A 85 -26.18 15.69 -7.18
CA ILE A 85 -26.13 15.35 -8.61
C ILE A 85 -26.41 16.59 -9.47
N GLU A 86 -27.41 17.42 -9.11
CA GLU A 86 -27.69 18.68 -9.79
C GLU A 86 -26.50 19.63 -9.75
N THR A 87 -25.85 19.75 -8.60
CA THR A 87 -24.66 20.59 -8.45
C THR A 87 -23.53 20.15 -9.35
N LEU A 88 -23.27 18.84 -9.42
CA LEU A 88 -22.29 18.27 -10.34
C LEU A 88 -22.63 18.57 -11.81
N THR A 89 -23.90 18.39 -12.18
CA THR A 89 -24.36 18.64 -13.56
C THR A 89 -24.23 20.13 -13.92
N LYS A 90 -24.62 21.03 -13.03
CA LYS A 90 -24.47 22.49 -13.22
C LYS A 90 -23.00 22.92 -13.35
N ALA A 91 -22.09 22.20 -12.69
CA ALA A 91 -20.65 22.42 -12.81
C ALA A 91 -20.04 21.82 -14.09
N GLY A 92 -20.82 21.13 -14.93
CA GLY A 92 -20.36 20.51 -16.16
C GLY A 92 -19.73 19.13 -15.98
N PHE A 93 -20.06 18.41 -14.90
CA PHE A 93 -19.62 17.05 -14.67
C PHE A 93 -20.21 16.08 -15.70
N THR A 94 -19.36 15.26 -16.29
CA THR A 94 -19.73 14.24 -17.30
C THR A 94 -19.27 12.83 -16.92
N GLY A 95 -18.64 12.70 -15.76
CA GLY A 95 -18.14 11.43 -15.25
C GLY A 95 -19.24 10.50 -14.74
N ALA A 96 -18.85 9.34 -14.22
CA ALA A 96 -19.78 8.33 -13.73
C ALA A 96 -20.19 8.56 -12.27
N VAL A 97 -21.45 8.24 -11.93
CA VAL A 97 -21.94 8.28 -10.54
C VAL A 97 -22.18 6.85 -10.04
N GLN A 98 -21.50 6.49 -8.98
CA GLN A 98 -21.64 5.25 -8.25
C GLN A 98 -22.44 5.48 -6.97
N LEU A 99 -23.70 5.04 -6.94
CA LEU A 99 -24.50 5.09 -5.73
C LEU A 99 -24.07 4.00 -4.75
N MET A 100 -24.00 4.34 -3.46
CA MET A 100 -23.74 3.42 -2.34
C MET A 100 -24.92 3.47 -1.37
N SER A 101 -25.38 2.32 -0.86
CA SER A 101 -26.48 2.30 0.12
C SER A 101 -26.49 1.02 0.96
N SER A 102 -26.97 1.14 2.21
CA SER A 102 -27.29 0.01 3.09
C SER A 102 -28.76 -0.42 2.99
N ARG A 103 -29.62 0.32 2.28
CA ARG A 103 -31.08 0.15 2.23
C ARG A 103 -31.57 -0.26 0.84
N GLY A 104 -32.85 -0.67 0.78
CA GLY A 104 -33.47 -1.21 -0.42
C GLY A 104 -33.98 -0.18 -1.44
N SER A 105 -34.55 -0.67 -2.53
CA SER A 105 -34.60 -0.16 -3.89
C SER A 105 -35.32 1.15 -4.19
N ALA A 106 -36.47 1.46 -3.57
CA ALA A 106 -37.32 2.54 -4.07
C ALA A 106 -36.69 3.95 -4.00
N VAL A 107 -35.88 4.23 -2.96
CA VAL A 107 -35.16 5.50 -2.78
C VAL A 107 -34.03 5.63 -3.79
N LEU A 108 -33.34 4.54 -4.05
CA LEU A 108 -32.21 4.47 -4.99
C LEU A 108 -32.67 4.66 -6.44
N ASP A 109 -33.85 4.10 -6.79
CA ASP A 109 -34.42 4.21 -8.12
C ASP A 109 -34.76 5.66 -8.47
N ASN A 110 -35.28 6.43 -7.51
CA ASN A 110 -35.55 7.86 -7.69
C ASN A 110 -34.26 8.68 -7.95
N VAL A 111 -33.21 8.44 -7.16
CA VAL A 111 -31.91 9.13 -7.33
C VAL A 111 -31.26 8.73 -8.66
N LYS A 112 -31.32 7.45 -9.01
CA LYS A 112 -30.80 6.94 -10.26
C LYS A 112 -31.53 7.55 -11.45
N GLN A 113 -32.87 7.57 -11.43
CA GLN A 113 -33.68 8.16 -12.45
C GLN A 113 -33.41 9.67 -12.63
N ALA A 114 -33.25 10.41 -11.53
CA ALA A 114 -32.87 11.81 -11.58
C ALA A 114 -31.50 12.01 -12.29
N GLY A 115 -30.48 11.19 -11.95
CA GLY A 115 -29.19 11.25 -12.61
C GLY A 115 -29.27 10.90 -14.13
N GLU A 116 -30.06 9.90 -14.49
CA GLU A 116 -30.28 9.51 -15.89
C GLU A 116 -31.00 10.62 -16.70
N GLN A 117 -31.99 11.32 -16.09
CA GLN A 117 -32.64 12.47 -16.67
C GLN A 117 -31.65 13.62 -16.93
N MET A 118 -30.64 13.77 -16.08
CA MET A 118 -29.54 14.72 -16.23
C MET A 118 -28.44 14.22 -17.18
N LYS A 119 -28.64 13.08 -17.83
CA LYS A 119 -27.70 12.43 -18.77
C LYS A 119 -26.37 12.03 -18.16
N LEU A 120 -26.31 11.75 -16.86
CA LEU A 120 -25.14 11.22 -16.21
C LEU A 120 -25.07 9.70 -16.31
N PRO A 121 -23.89 9.10 -16.53
CA PRO A 121 -23.69 7.65 -16.45
C PRO A 121 -23.91 7.16 -15.01
N MET A 122 -25.07 6.56 -14.73
CA MET A 122 -25.42 6.01 -13.42
C MET A 122 -25.02 4.53 -13.38
N LEU A 123 -24.09 4.17 -12.48
CA LEU A 123 -23.63 2.79 -12.34
C LEU A 123 -24.56 1.94 -11.47
N PRO A 124 -24.49 0.59 -11.56
CA PRO A 124 -25.20 -0.30 -10.65
C PRO A 124 -24.88 0.01 -9.19
N VAL A 125 -25.90 0.02 -8.33
CA VAL A 125 -25.75 0.39 -6.92
C VAL A 125 -24.81 -0.56 -6.17
N LEU A 126 -23.84 -0.02 -5.44
CA LEU A 126 -23.02 -0.77 -4.45
C LEU A 126 -23.79 -0.89 -3.14
N LYS A 127 -24.23 -2.11 -2.81
CA LYS A 127 -24.94 -2.40 -1.57
C LYS A 127 -23.93 -2.58 -0.42
N LYS A 128 -24.04 -1.75 0.62
CA LYS A 128 -23.23 -1.87 1.83
C LYS A 128 -23.66 -3.07 2.68
N PRO A 129 -22.73 -3.85 3.28
CA PRO A 129 -21.28 -3.75 3.10
C PRO A 129 -20.82 -4.34 1.77
N PHE A 130 -19.86 -3.71 1.12
CA PHE A 130 -19.27 -4.18 -0.13
C PHE A 130 -17.77 -4.46 0.03
N GLU A 131 -17.26 -5.36 -0.81
CA GLU A 131 -15.87 -5.77 -0.79
C GLU A 131 -15.01 -4.92 -1.75
N THR A 132 -13.68 -4.96 -1.54
CA THR A 132 -12.69 -4.31 -2.41
C THR A 132 -12.87 -4.68 -3.89
N SER A 133 -13.21 -5.94 -4.17
CA SER A 133 -13.46 -6.47 -5.52
C SER A 133 -14.57 -5.72 -6.25
N ALA A 134 -15.61 -5.27 -5.55
CA ALA A 134 -16.71 -4.53 -6.15
C ALA A 134 -16.26 -3.14 -6.66
N ILE A 135 -15.43 -2.43 -5.90
CA ILE A 135 -14.87 -1.13 -6.30
C ILE A 135 -13.87 -1.31 -7.46
N GLN A 136 -13.02 -2.34 -7.38
CA GLN A 136 -12.06 -2.66 -8.45
C GLN A 136 -12.76 -2.96 -9.78
N LYS A 137 -13.90 -3.68 -9.72
CA LYS A 137 -14.73 -3.94 -10.91
C LYS A 137 -15.24 -2.64 -11.52
N VAL A 138 -15.76 -1.73 -10.72
CA VAL A 138 -16.20 -0.40 -11.17
C VAL A 138 -15.08 0.37 -11.86
N LEU A 139 -13.88 0.40 -11.26
CA LEU A 139 -12.72 1.07 -11.85
C LEU A 139 -12.31 0.46 -13.19
N SER A 140 -12.34 -0.87 -13.30
CA SER A 140 -11.99 -1.58 -14.54
C SER A 140 -12.99 -1.31 -15.65
N GLU A 141 -14.27 -1.27 -15.35
CA GLU A 141 -15.34 -0.95 -16.32
C GLU A 141 -15.23 0.49 -16.84
N LEU A 142 -14.86 1.43 -15.97
CA LEU A 142 -14.64 2.84 -16.34
C LEU A 142 -13.26 3.12 -16.91
N LYS A 143 -12.36 2.14 -16.91
CA LYS A 143 -10.93 2.31 -17.27
C LYS A 143 -10.26 3.44 -16.48
N LEU A 144 -10.67 3.64 -15.23
CA LEU A 144 -10.11 4.61 -14.31
C LEU A 144 -9.06 3.96 -13.43
N GLY A 145 -8.01 4.70 -13.14
CA GLY A 145 -6.89 4.20 -12.36
C GLY A 145 -5.99 3.25 -13.17
N HIS A 146 -5.00 2.75 -12.48
CA HIS A 146 -4.16 1.67 -13.02
C HIS A 146 -4.88 0.37 -12.71
N GLY A 147 -5.73 -0.09 -13.63
CA GLY A 147 -6.33 -1.41 -13.56
C GLY A 147 -5.24 -2.49 -13.42
N PRO A 148 -5.58 -3.70 -12.96
CA PRO A 148 -4.64 -4.81 -13.05
C PRO A 148 -4.19 -4.88 -14.51
N ALA A 149 -2.88 -5.01 -14.71
CA ALA A 149 -2.31 -5.13 -16.05
C ALA A 149 -3.09 -6.16 -16.89
N PRO A 150 -3.32 -5.92 -18.18
CA PRO A 150 -3.97 -6.88 -19.04
C PRO A 150 -3.33 -8.24 -18.83
N SER A 151 -4.13 -9.27 -18.52
CA SER A 151 -3.64 -10.63 -18.37
C SER A 151 -2.94 -11.03 -19.66
N GLY A 152 -1.62 -11.19 -19.62
CA GLY A 152 -0.81 -11.59 -20.78
C GLY A 152 0.36 -10.68 -21.13
N VAL A 153 0.44 -9.45 -20.60
CA VAL A 153 1.64 -8.62 -20.81
C VAL A 153 2.79 -9.18 -19.99
N LYS A 154 3.82 -9.64 -20.69
CA LYS A 154 5.08 -10.09 -20.10
C LYS A 154 6.18 -9.16 -20.58
N ILE A 155 6.86 -8.54 -19.65
CA ILE A 155 8.12 -7.81 -19.90
C ILE A 155 9.21 -8.44 -19.07
N THR A 156 10.45 -8.31 -19.50
CA THR A 156 11.58 -8.81 -18.70
C THR A 156 11.94 -7.81 -17.60
N LEU A 157 12.43 -8.30 -16.47
CA LEU A 157 12.96 -7.44 -15.42
C LEU A 157 14.13 -6.58 -15.95
N ALA A 158 14.98 -7.17 -16.79
CA ALA A 158 16.10 -6.46 -17.42
C ALA A 158 15.62 -5.24 -18.22
N GLU A 159 14.60 -5.42 -19.07
CA GLU A 159 13.99 -4.33 -19.84
C GLU A 159 13.43 -3.23 -18.94
N ALA A 160 12.67 -3.60 -17.89
CA ALA A 160 12.12 -2.66 -16.94
C ALA A 160 13.21 -1.84 -16.21
N LEU A 161 14.32 -2.48 -15.85
CA LEU A 161 15.45 -1.84 -15.19
C LEU A 161 16.20 -0.89 -16.14
N GLN A 162 16.43 -1.30 -17.39
CA GLN A 162 17.10 -0.49 -18.40
C GLN A 162 16.35 0.79 -18.73
N ASN A 163 15.02 0.70 -18.79
CA ASN A 163 14.15 1.83 -19.10
C ASN A 163 13.74 2.65 -17.85
N ASN A 164 14.24 2.33 -16.66
CA ASN A 164 13.89 2.98 -15.40
C ASN A 164 12.39 2.99 -15.10
N TRP A 165 11.67 1.94 -15.50
CA TRP A 165 10.24 1.79 -15.21
C TRP A 165 9.97 1.22 -13.83
N VAL A 166 10.99 0.76 -13.10
CA VAL A 166 10.83 0.16 -11.77
C VAL A 166 10.65 1.26 -10.71
N GLU A 167 9.55 1.18 -10.00
CA GLU A 167 9.23 2.00 -8.82
C GLU A 167 8.97 1.11 -7.61
N PHE A 168 9.07 1.68 -6.40
CA PHE A 168 8.70 1.00 -5.16
C PHE A 168 7.48 1.66 -4.55
N TRP A 169 6.44 0.85 -4.32
CA TRP A 169 5.19 1.27 -3.73
C TRP A 169 5.09 0.75 -2.30
N TYR A 170 4.58 1.57 -1.39
CA TYR A 170 4.61 1.32 0.03
C TYR A 170 3.24 0.90 0.55
N GLN A 171 3.19 -0.21 1.29
CA GLN A 171 2.00 -0.68 1.98
C GLN A 171 2.15 -0.48 3.48
N PRO A 172 1.17 0.13 4.17
CA PRO A 172 1.25 0.34 5.61
C PRO A 172 1.22 -0.98 6.38
N LYS A 173 2.03 -1.06 7.44
CA LYS A 173 2.03 -2.09 8.47
C LYS A 173 1.55 -1.46 9.77
N ILE A 174 0.54 -2.04 10.39
CA ILE A 174 -0.18 -1.45 11.54
C ILE A 174 0.07 -2.27 12.80
N ASP A 175 0.38 -1.62 13.91
CA ASP A 175 0.27 -2.19 15.25
C ASP A 175 -1.21 -2.44 15.54
N LEU A 176 -1.60 -3.70 15.63
CA LEU A 176 -3.00 -4.09 15.73
C LEU A 176 -3.63 -3.70 17.07
N ARG A 177 -2.85 -3.67 18.15
CA ARG A 177 -3.32 -3.30 19.48
C ARG A 177 -3.44 -1.80 19.63
N ARG A 178 -2.40 -1.05 19.23
CA ARG A 178 -2.38 0.42 19.33
C ARG A 178 -3.14 1.10 18.20
N LYS A 179 -3.47 0.37 17.13
CA LYS A 179 -4.08 0.89 15.89
C LYS A 179 -3.28 2.04 15.28
N GLN A 180 -1.97 1.92 15.32
CA GLN A 180 -1.03 2.92 14.84
C GLN A 180 -0.14 2.36 13.75
N LEU A 181 0.36 3.23 12.89
CA LEU A 181 1.34 2.85 11.89
C LEU A 181 2.64 2.43 12.57
N ALA A 182 3.10 1.21 12.30
CA ALA A 182 4.30 0.62 12.86
C ALA A 182 5.45 0.53 11.84
N GLY A 183 5.13 0.53 10.54
CA GLY A 183 6.10 0.41 9.47
C GLY A 183 5.43 0.45 8.11
N ALA A 184 6.20 0.12 7.08
CA ALA A 184 5.70 -0.09 5.73
C ALA A 184 6.51 -1.18 5.03
N GLU A 185 5.95 -1.82 4.02
CA GLU A 185 6.67 -2.71 3.12
C GLU A 185 6.69 -2.11 1.71
N ALA A 186 7.86 -2.14 1.08
CA ALA A 186 8.08 -1.65 -0.26
C ALA A 186 7.97 -2.79 -1.28
N PHE A 187 7.07 -2.64 -2.23
CA PHE A 187 6.81 -3.58 -3.30
C PHE A 187 7.26 -3.01 -4.65
N ALA A 188 8.05 -3.77 -5.39
CA ALA A 188 8.41 -3.40 -6.74
C ALA A 188 7.17 -3.34 -7.64
N ARG A 189 7.12 -2.32 -8.49
CA ARG A 189 6.15 -2.12 -9.56
C ARG A 189 6.91 -1.71 -10.81
N VAL A 190 6.37 -2.06 -11.95
CA VAL A 190 6.87 -1.54 -13.22
C VAL A 190 5.82 -0.60 -13.79
N CYS A 191 6.18 0.67 -13.92
CA CYS A 191 5.32 1.71 -14.48
C CYS A 191 5.58 1.81 -15.99
N HIS A 192 4.96 0.88 -16.76
CA HIS A 192 5.15 0.83 -18.20
C HIS A 192 4.36 1.94 -18.91
N PRO A 193 4.95 2.67 -19.87
CA PRO A 193 4.29 3.83 -20.50
C PRO A 193 2.99 3.47 -21.24
N GLU A 194 2.91 2.27 -21.84
CA GLU A 194 1.73 1.82 -22.60
C GLU A 194 0.81 0.90 -21.79
N HIS A 195 1.40 0.08 -20.91
CA HIS A 195 0.65 -0.96 -20.19
C HIS A 195 0.29 -0.58 -18.74
N GLY A 196 0.67 0.64 -18.31
CA GLY A 196 0.42 1.10 -16.94
C GLY A 196 1.26 0.35 -15.90
N VAL A 197 0.70 0.14 -14.72
CA VAL A 197 1.41 -0.47 -13.59
C VAL A 197 1.33 -2.00 -13.66
N LEU A 198 2.51 -2.63 -13.78
CA LEU A 198 2.65 -4.08 -13.80
C LEU A 198 3.10 -4.59 -12.43
N LEU A 199 2.50 -5.71 -12.00
CA LEU A 199 2.83 -6.39 -10.75
C LEU A 199 4.01 -7.36 -10.94
N PRO A 200 4.69 -7.77 -9.86
CA PRO A 200 5.84 -8.69 -9.94
C PRO A 200 5.60 -9.96 -10.74
N GLY A 201 4.37 -10.50 -10.70
CA GLY A 201 3.99 -11.66 -11.50
C GLY A 201 4.14 -11.51 -13.02
N SER A 202 4.20 -10.27 -13.52
CA SER A 202 4.35 -9.98 -14.95
C SER A 202 5.80 -9.83 -15.41
N PHE A 203 6.76 -9.53 -14.50
CA PHE A 203 8.14 -9.23 -14.87
C PHE A 203 9.21 -10.02 -14.09
N MET A 204 8.84 -10.66 -12.96
CA MET A 204 9.78 -11.49 -12.17
C MET A 204 9.99 -12.89 -12.74
N PRO A 205 8.97 -13.58 -13.34
CA PRO A 205 9.17 -14.91 -13.87
C PRO A 205 10.23 -14.94 -14.98
N GLY A 206 11.27 -15.75 -14.80
CA GLY A 206 12.38 -15.87 -15.76
C GLY A 206 13.42 -14.75 -15.66
N ALA A 207 13.37 -13.89 -14.65
CA ALA A 207 14.39 -12.88 -14.41
C ALA A 207 15.75 -13.56 -14.13
N ASP A 208 16.79 -13.04 -14.74
CA ASP A 208 18.17 -13.47 -14.51
C ASP A 208 18.72 -12.95 -13.17
N ASP A 209 19.74 -13.64 -12.63
CA ASP A 209 20.30 -13.30 -11.31
C ASP A 209 20.89 -11.88 -11.26
N ALA A 210 21.43 -11.35 -12.34
CA ALA A 210 21.98 -9.99 -12.41
C ALA A 210 20.87 -8.93 -12.31
N SER A 211 19.76 -9.15 -13.01
CA SER A 211 18.58 -8.27 -12.93
C SER A 211 17.95 -8.31 -11.53
N VAL A 212 17.85 -9.50 -10.91
CA VAL A 212 17.33 -9.64 -9.54
C VAL A 212 18.26 -8.95 -8.54
N HIS A 213 19.56 -9.06 -8.71
CA HIS A 213 20.55 -8.36 -7.87
C HIS A 213 20.39 -6.82 -7.99
N THR A 214 20.27 -6.31 -9.22
CA THR A 214 20.06 -4.88 -9.47
C THR A 214 18.74 -4.39 -8.86
N LEU A 215 17.68 -5.18 -8.94
CA LEU A 215 16.41 -4.87 -8.30
C LEU A 215 16.56 -4.78 -6.78
N ALA A 216 17.26 -5.74 -6.16
CA ALA A 216 17.50 -5.78 -4.72
C ALA A 216 18.31 -4.57 -4.25
N GLU A 217 19.35 -4.17 -4.99
CA GLU A 217 20.11 -2.95 -4.69
C GLU A 217 19.24 -1.69 -4.78
N ARG A 218 18.43 -1.56 -5.85
CA ARG A 218 17.47 -0.44 -5.99
C ARG A 218 16.43 -0.42 -4.87
N ALA A 219 15.94 -1.58 -4.43
CA ALA A 219 15.00 -1.68 -3.32
C ALA A 219 15.62 -1.15 -2.02
N LEU A 220 16.86 -1.56 -1.73
CA LEU A 220 17.59 -1.13 -0.55
C LEU A 220 17.81 0.40 -0.55
N VAL A 221 18.32 0.95 -1.64
CA VAL A 221 18.55 2.40 -1.79
C VAL A 221 17.23 3.18 -1.71
N SER A 222 16.18 2.70 -2.37
CA SER A 222 14.87 3.35 -2.36
C SER A 222 14.27 3.39 -0.95
N ALA A 223 14.28 2.28 -0.23
CA ALA A 223 13.74 2.20 1.13
C ALA A 223 14.47 3.16 2.09
N LEU A 224 15.79 3.24 2.00
CA LEU A 224 16.59 4.16 2.81
C LEU A 224 16.29 5.63 2.49
N LYS A 225 16.21 5.99 1.21
CA LYS A 225 15.83 7.35 0.77
C LYS A 225 14.43 7.71 1.21
N SER A 226 13.47 6.82 1.08
CA SER A 226 12.10 7.05 1.56
C SER A 226 12.06 7.19 3.08
N GLY A 227 12.80 6.38 3.84
CA GLY A 227 12.99 6.56 5.28
C GLY A 227 13.53 7.95 5.63
N LEU A 228 14.54 8.44 4.88
CA LEU A 228 15.09 9.78 5.03
C LEU A 228 14.04 10.87 4.70
N ASN A 229 13.27 10.69 3.64
CA ASN A 229 12.21 11.63 3.29
C ASN A 229 11.13 11.71 4.37
N LEU A 230 10.71 10.58 4.92
CA LEU A 230 9.71 10.50 5.99
C LEU A 230 10.23 11.12 7.30
N SER A 231 11.49 10.90 7.65
CA SER A 231 12.10 11.46 8.88
C SER A 231 12.12 12.99 8.88
N ARG A 232 12.24 13.64 7.72
CA ARG A 232 12.14 15.10 7.55
C ARG A 232 10.78 15.67 7.97
N PHE A 233 9.75 14.84 8.01
CA PHE A 233 8.40 15.19 8.49
C PHE A 233 8.13 14.68 9.90
N GLY A 234 9.16 14.23 10.62
CA GLY A 234 9.04 13.68 11.98
C GLY A 234 8.42 12.27 12.01
N VAL A 235 8.45 11.55 10.90
CA VAL A 235 7.90 10.19 10.80
C VAL A 235 9.04 9.19 10.63
N ASN A 236 9.39 8.48 11.71
CA ASN A 236 10.42 7.45 11.70
C ASN A 236 9.76 6.07 11.59
N LEU A 237 9.82 5.48 10.40
CA LEU A 237 9.23 4.18 10.10
C LEU A 237 10.30 3.18 9.68
N ARG A 238 10.15 1.94 10.17
CA ARG A 238 10.89 0.80 9.63
C ARG A 238 10.26 0.39 8.31
N ILE A 239 11.05 0.42 7.23
CA ILE A 239 10.63 -0.02 5.92
C ILE A 239 11.14 -1.44 5.70
N ALA A 240 10.26 -2.32 5.23
CA ALA A 240 10.60 -3.68 4.83
C ALA A 240 10.79 -3.75 3.31
N ILE A 241 11.74 -4.56 2.87
CA ILE A 241 12.01 -4.85 1.46
C ILE A 241 12.19 -6.35 1.24
N ASN A 242 11.76 -6.84 0.11
CA ASN A 242 11.94 -8.23 -0.29
C ASN A 242 13.29 -8.40 -1.00
N VAL A 243 14.21 -9.18 -0.42
CA VAL A 243 15.53 -9.45 -1.02
C VAL A 243 15.87 -10.94 -0.89
N PRO A 244 16.16 -11.62 -2.01
CA PRO A 244 16.60 -13.02 -1.95
C PRO A 244 17.92 -13.17 -1.18
N VAL A 245 18.04 -14.22 -0.36
CA VAL A 245 19.25 -14.50 0.43
C VAL A 245 20.52 -14.50 -0.42
N LYS A 246 20.47 -15.05 -1.62
CA LYS A 246 21.58 -15.05 -2.58
C LYS A 246 22.12 -13.65 -2.88
N CYS A 247 21.23 -12.67 -3.06
CA CYS A 247 21.63 -11.29 -3.34
C CYS A 247 22.33 -10.65 -2.14
N LEU A 248 21.95 -11.01 -0.92
CA LEU A 248 22.52 -10.46 0.30
C LEU A 248 24.01 -10.78 0.48
N VAL A 249 24.52 -11.83 -0.17
CA VAL A 249 25.94 -12.22 -0.12
C VAL A 249 26.82 -11.21 -0.86
N THR A 250 26.34 -10.74 -2.00
CA THR A 250 27.12 -9.89 -2.93
C THR A 250 26.77 -8.42 -2.79
N LEU A 251 25.61 -8.09 -2.26
CA LEU A 251 25.21 -6.70 -1.99
C LEU A 251 26.04 -6.10 -0.85
N PRO A 252 26.66 -4.92 -1.07
CA PRO A 252 27.37 -4.22 0.00
C PRO A 252 26.41 -3.47 0.92
N VAL A 253 25.54 -4.23 1.61
CA VAL A 253 24.44 -3.69 2.45
C VAL A 253 24.95 -2.69 3.46
N ASP A 254 26.07 -2.98 4.14
CA ASP A 254 26.70 -2.12 5.13
C ASP A 254 27.13 -0.76 4.55
N LYS A 255 27.67 -0.76 3.34
CA LYS A 255 28.06 0.46 2.64
C LYS A 255 26.84 1.27 2.24
N ILE A 256 25.85 0.64 1.57
CA ILE A 256 24.63 1.30 1.12
C ILE A 256 23.85 1.91 2.30
N VAL A 257 23.75 1.18 3.42
CA VAL A 257 23.09 1.68 4.63
C VAL A 257 23.83 2.91 5.17
N ARG A 258 25.14 2.86 5.30
CA ARG A 258 25.93 4.01 5.78
C ARG A 258 25.79 5.25 4.90
N GLU A 259 25.69 5.07 3.57
CA GLU A 259 25.59 6.17 2.62
C GLU A 259 24.20 6.82 2.55
N HIS A 260 23.14 6.05 2.80
CA HIS A 260 21.77 6.47 2.51
C HIS A 260 20.82 6.49 3.72
N ARG A 261 21.24 5.96 4.88
CA ARG A 261 20.37 5.95 6.07
C ARG A 261 20.03 7.36 6.56
N PRO A 262 18.85 7.56 7.18
CA PRO A 262 18.55 8.79 7.91
C PRO A 262 19.61 9.08 9.00
N SER A 263 20.04 10.34 9.09
CA SER A 263 20.99 10.82 10.11
C SER A 263 20.28 11.23 11.40
N VAL A 264 19.32 10.42 11.86
CA VAL A 264 18.55 10.65 13.08
C VAL A 264 18.86 9.53 14.08
N ASP A 265 18.99 9.92 15.35
CA ASP A 265 19.38 8.95 16.42
C ASP A 265 18.32 7.87 16.65
N ASP A 266 17.04 8.19 16.41
CA ASP A 266 15.91 7.30 16.57
C ASP A 266 15.49 6.57 15.25
N TRP A 267 16.40 6.50 14.27
CA TRP A 267 16.11 5.73 13.07
C TRP A 267 15.83 4.25 13.40
N PRO A 268 14.62 3.72 13.09
CA PRO A 268 14.22 2.40 13.54
C PRO A 268 14.90 1.25 12.78
N GLY A 269 15.70 1.56 11.76
CA GLY A 269 16.37 0.59 10.92
C GLY A 269 15.57 0.15 9.72
N LEU A 270 16.07 -0.88 9.02
CA LEU A 270 15.48 -1.51 7.84
C LEU A 270 15.11 -2.96 8.16
N MET A 271 14.06 -3.47 7.50
CA MET A 271 13.69 -4.88 7.52
C MET A 271 13.97 -5.51 6.16
N ILE A 272 14.56 -6.69 6.14
CA ILE A 272 14.71 -7.50 4.92
C ILE A 272 13.83 -8.73 5.09
N ASP A 273 12.84 -8.83 4.22
CA ASP A 273 11.91 -9.95 4.16
C ASP A 273 12.52 -11.07 3.31
N VAL A 274 12.62 -12.26 3.88
CA VAL A 274 13.16 -13.47 3.25
C VAL A 274 12.15 -14.58 3.41
N SER A 275 11.82 -15.29 2.33
CA SER A 275 10.85 -16.38 2.41
C SER A 275 11.35 -17.55 3.25
N GLU A 276 10.43 -18.23 3.95
CA GLU A 276 10.71 -19.45 4.71
C GLU A 276 11.53 -20.47 3.90
N ALA A 277 11.16 -20.70 2.65
CA ALA A 277 11.82 -21.66 1.77
C ALA A 277 13.31 -21.34 1.52
N GLN A 278 13.64 -20.06 1.33
CA GLN A 278 15.03 -19.60 1.14
C GLN A 278 15.85 -19.76 2.42
N ILE A 279 15.26 -19.44 3.57
CA ILE A 279 15.93 -19.59 4.87
C ILE A 279 16.28 -21.05 5.13
N ILE A 280 15.36 -21.98 4.88
CA ILE A 280 15.60 -23.42 5.09
C ILE A 280 16.76 -23.93 4.23
N THR A 281 16.84 -23.48 3.00
CA THR A 281 17.87 -23.88 2.04
C THR A 281 19.24 -23.33 2.40
N GLU A 282 19.30 -22.10 2.94
CA GLU A 282 20.53 -21.36 3.15
C GLU A 282 20.68 -20.85 4.61
N LEU A 283 20.26 -21.66 5.59
CA LEU A 283 20.15 -21.25 6.99
C LEU A 283 21.44 -20.69 7.59
N LYS A 284 22.59 -21.36 7.37
CA LYS A 284 23.88 -20.88 7.89
C LYS A 284 24.21 -19.50 7.35
N LEU A 285 24.02 -19.30 6.05
CA LEU A 285 24.26 -18.03 5.38
C LEU A 285 23.32 -16.94 5.92
N ALA A 286 22.02 -17.23 6.05
CA ALA A 286 21.04 -16.30 6.60
C ALA A 286 21.41 -15.89 8.05
N ASN A 287 21.89 -16.83 8.87
CA ASN A 287 22.32 -16.56 10.22
C ASN A 287 23.55 -15.62 10.28
N ASP A 288 24.58 -15.91 9.48
CA ASP A 288 25.79 -15.10 9.43
C ASP A 288 25.49 -13.68 8.93
N LEU A 289 24.64 -13.56 7.89
CA LEU A 289 24.20 -12.27 7.36
C LEU A 289 23.34 -11.50 8.37
N SER A 290 22.43 -12.14 9.07
CA SER A 290 21.58 -11.49 10.06
C SER A 290 22.40 -10.87 11.18
N LYS A 291 23.44 -11.57 11.69
CA LYS A 291 24.34 -11.04 12.70
C LYS A 291 25.12 -9.83 12.20
N LYS A 292 25.70 -9.92 10.99
CA LYS A 292 26.41 -8.81 10.35
C LYS A 292 25.54 -7.59 10.15
N PHE A 293 24.32 -7.78 9.67
CA PHE A 293 23.41 -6.67 9.36
C PHE A 293 22.83 -6.00 10.62
N ALA A 294 22.71 -6.73 11.71
CA ALA A 294 22.24 -6.19 12.98
C ALA A 294 23.09 -5.02 13.48
N GLU A 295 24.40 -5.00 13.20
CA GLU A 295 25.34 -3.91 13.53
C GLU A 295 25.00 -2.61 12.79
N HIS A 296 24.25 -2.72 11.70
CA HIS A 296 23.82 -1.60 10.86
C HIS A 296 22.32 -1.29 11.00
N HIS A 297 21.66 -1.76 12.06
CA HIS A 297 20.21 -1.63 12.27
C HIS A 297 19.36 -2.25 11.17
N VAL A 298 19.88 -3.26 10.46
CA VAL A 298 19.13 -4.05 9.48
C VAL A 298 18.77 -5.39 10.13
N ARG A 299 17.49 -5.76 10.08
CA ARG A 299 16.95 -6.99 10.65
C ARG A 299 16.33 -7.85 9.57
N LEU A 300 16.27 -9.16 9.80
CA LEU A 300 15.56 -10.10 8.93
C LEU A 300 14.14 -10.33 9.45
N ALA A 301 13.22 -10.54 8.52
CA ALA A 301 11.90 -11.10 8.79
C ALA A 301 11.72 -12.39 7.97
N ILE A 302 11.02 -13.35 8.55
CA ILE A 302 10.62 -14.57 7.84
C ILE A 302 9.28 -14.31 7.18
N ASP A 303 9.24 -14.40 5.85
CA ASP A 303 8.02 -14.21 5.08
C ASP A 303 7.40 -15.52 4.62
N ASP A 304 6.08 -15.51 4.34
CA ASP A 304 5.29 -16.67 3.90
C ASP A 304 5.37 -17.87 4.87
N PHE A 305 5.47 -17.64 6.16
CA PHE A 305 5.64 -18.72 7.15
C PHE A 305 4.41 -19.61 7.25
N GLY A 306 4.67 -20.93 7.19
CA GLY A 306 3.66 -21.98 7.29
C GLY A 306 3.36 -22.71 5.97
N LYS A 307 3.88 -22.23 4.85
CA LYS A 307 3.82 -22.97 3.55
C LYS A 307 4.89 -24.06 3.41
N GLY A 308 5.98 -23.92 4.16
CA GLY A 308 7.13 -24.79 4.08
C GLY A 308 7.13 -25.91 5.13
N HIS A 309 8.17 -26.74 5.10
CA HIS A 309 8.42 -27.79 6.06
C HIS A 309 9.66 -27.42 6.92
N ALA A 310 9.69 -26.18 7.44
CA ALA A 310 10.81 -25.75 8.25
C ALA A 310 10.96 -26.61 9.51
N SER A 311 12.15 -27.11 9.74
CA SER A 311 12.48 -27.67 11.04
C SER A 311 12.57 -26.54 12.06
N LEU A 312 11.61 -26.44 12.97
CA LEU A 312 11.57 -25.43 14.04
C LEU A 312 12.89 -25.37 14.83
N THR A 313 13.55 -26.53 14.99
CA THR A 313 14.85 -26.65 15.64
C THR A 313 15.93 -25.82 14.95
N LYS A 314 15.87 -25.74 13.62
CA LYS A 314 16.84 -24.97 12.82
C LYS A 314 16.58 -23.47 12.89
N LEU A 315 15.32 -23.06 12.90
CA LEU A 315 14.95 -21.65 12.99
C LEU A 315 15.36 -20.98 14.30
N LYS A 316 15.53 -21.77 15.39
CA LYS A 316 15.96 -21.28 16.70
C LYS A 316 17.32 -20.56 16.65
N GLU A 317 18.16 -20.88 15.70
CA GLU A 317 19.50 -20.30 15.57
C GLU A 317 19.51 -18.99 14.77
N LEU A 318 18.45 -18.69 14.03
CA LEU A 318 18.36 -17.49 13.20
C LEU A 318 17.81 -16.30 13.98
N PRO A 319 18.57 -15.21 14.16
CA PRO A 319 18.07 -13.99 14.78
C PRO A 319 17.21 -13.21 13.76
N PHE A 320 15.90 -13.37 13.84
CA PHE A 320 14.93 -12.60 13.08
C PHE A 320 14.05 -11.74 14.00
N ALA A 321 13.49 -10.67 13.47
CA ALA A 321 12.70 -9.71 14.24
C ALA A 321 11.19 -9.82 13.99
N GLU A 322 10.78 -10.34 12.86
CA GLU A 322 9.38 -10.53 12.49
C GLU A 322 9.16 -11.90 11.85
N MET A 323 8.01 -12.50 12.10
CA MET A 323 7.50 -13.70 11.43
C MET A 323 6.15 -13.37 10.83
N LYS A 324 6.05 -13.43 9.50
CA LYS A 324 4.85 -13.10 8.75
C LYS A 324 4.01 -14.35 8.51
N LEU A 325 2.81 -14.34 9.05
CA LEU A 325 1.82 -15.41 8.84
C LEU A 325 1.31 -15.34 7.41
N ASP A 326 1.38 -16.46 6.68
CA ASP A 326 0.90 -16.50 5.32
C ASP A 326 -0.58 -16.16 5.19
N ARG A 327 -0.93 -15.46 4.12
CA ARG A 327 -2.29 -15.03 3.81
C ARG A 327 -3.30 -16.18 3.82
N SER A 328 -2.90 -17.40 3.39
CA SER A 328 -3.80 -18.54 3.33
C SER A 328 -4.35 -18.97 4.68
N PHE A 329 -3.65 -18.67 5.77
CA PHE A 329 -4.12 -18.93 7.15
C PHE A 329 -4.83 -17.71 7.75
N VAL A 330 -4.43 -16.51 7.35
CA VAL A 330 -4.98 -15.25 7.90
C VAL A 330 -6.37 -14.97 7.37
N VAL A 331 -6.60 -15.20 6.06
CA VAL A 331 -7.91 -14.97 5.45
C VAL A 331 -8.94 -15.94 6.02
N GLY A 332 -9.98 -15.39 6.63
CA GLY A 332 -11.07 -16.16 7.25
C GLY A 332 -10.77 -16.66 8.66
N CYS A 333 -9.60 -16.37 9.25
CA CYS A 333 -9.26 -16.85 10.61
C CYS A 333 -10.23 -16.37 11.70
N GLY A 334 -11.01 -15.33 11.44
CA GLY A 334 -12.07 -14.87 12.34
C GLY A 334 -13.29 -15.77 12.39
N THR A 335 -13.47 -16.67 11.42
CA THR A 335 -14.67 -17.52 11.29
C THR A 335 -14.35 -18.99 11.07
N ASP A 336 -13.19 -19.31 10.53
CA ASP A 336 -12.76 -20.67 10.22
C ASP A 336 -12.11 -21.33 11.44
N LYS A 337 -12.66 -22.53 11.83
CA LYS A 337 -12.20 -23.31 12.98
C LYS A 337 -10.83 -23.95 12.80
N ILE A 338 -10.33 -24.03 11.56
CA ILE A 338 -9.01 -24.61 11.23
C ILE A 338 -7.95 -23.51 11.20
N HIS A 339 -8.25 -22.36 10.58
CA HIS A 339 -7.28 -21.29 10.43
C HIS A 339 -6.91 -20.62 11.76
N ALA A 340 -7.88 -20.41 12.65
CA ALA A 340 -7.64 -19.76 13.94
C ALA A 340 -6.57 -20.47 14.80
N PRO A 341 -6.63 -21.81 15.05
CA PRO A 341 -5.57 -22.51 15.76
C PRO A 341 -4.19 -22.46 15.07
N ILE A 342 -4.15 -22.49 13.75
CA ILE A 342 -2.90 -22.38 13.00
C ILE A 342 -2.29 -21.00 13.22
N CYS A 343 -3.06 -19.93 13.05
CA CYS A 343 -2.60 -18.57 13.33
C CYS A 343 -2.10 -18.44 14.77
N LYS A 344 -2.85 -18.95 15.75
CA LYS A 344 -2.42 -18.91 17.16
C LYS A 344 -1.10 -19.61 17.39
N THR A 345 -0.91 -20.78 16.80
CA THR A 345 0.35 -21.55 16.91
C THR A 345 1.53 -20.77 16.33
N VAL A 346 1.36 -20.16 15.17
CA VAL A 346 2.44 -19.37 14.53
C VAL A 346 2.74 -18.10 15.33
N ILE A 347 1.73 -17.44 15.90
CA ILE A 347 1.91 -16.28 16.77
C ILE A 347 2.73 -16.65 18.02
N ASP A 348 2.35 -17.73 18.70
CA ASP A 348 3.04 -18.20 19.89
C ASP A 348 4.49 -18.63 19.56
N LEU A 349 4.68 -19.21 18.41
CA LEU A 349 6.01 -19.58 17.91
C LEU A 349 6.87 -18.33 17.67
N ALA A 350 6.36 -17.30 16.99
CA ALA A 350 7.06 -16.05 16.79
C ALA A 350 7.51 -15.44 18.13
N HIS A 351 6.60 -15.38 19.10
CA HIS A 351 6.89 -14.87 20.44
C HIS A 351 7.89 -15.72 21.19
N SER A 352 7.89 -17.05 21.04
CA SER A 352 8.88 -17.94 21.66
C SER A 352 10.30 -17.71 21.13
N PHE A 353 10.44 -17.17 19.94
CA PHE A 353 11.72 -16.74 19.35
C PHE A 353 12.06 -15.27 19.64
N GLY A 354 11.21 -14.54 20.38
CA GLY A 354 11.40 -13.12 20.64
C GLY A 354 11.13 -12.22 19.45
N ALA A 355 10.40 -12.72 18.44
CA ALA A 355 10.02 -11.99 17.23
C ALA A 355 8.56 -11.50 17.31
N LEU A 356 8.24 -10.46 16.52
CA LEU A 356 6.87 -10.00 16.34
C LEU A 356 6.14 -10.88 15.32
N ALA A 357 4.87 -11.19 15.61
CA ALA A 357 3.99 -11.86 14.68
C ALA A 357 3.28 -10.84 13.80
N VAL A 358 3.29 -11.06 12.47
CA VAL A 358 2.69 -10.16 11.49
C VAL A 358 1.65 -10.92 10.66
N GLY A 359 0.38 -10.55 10.77
CA GLY A 359 -0.69 -11.11 9.93
C GLY A 359 -0.72 -10.41 8.57
N ILE A 360 -0.47 -11.13 7.47
CA ILE A 360 -0.51 -10.57 6.12
C ILE A 360 -1.81 -10.92 5.38
N GLY A 361 -2.19 -10.05 4.42
CA GLY A 361 -3.39 -10.26 3.61
C GLY A 361 -4.70 -9.98 4.33
N LEU A 362 -4.68 -9.14 5.36
CA LEU A 362 -5.88 -8.70 6.07
C LEU A 362 -6.79 -7.86 5.17
N GLU A 363 -7.99 -8.36 4.90
CA GLU A 363 -9.03 -7.68 4.11
C GLU A 363 -10.27 -7.38 4.95
N LYS A 364 -10.55 -8.17 6.00
CA LYS A 364 -11.75 -8.06 6.84
C LYS A 364 -11.39 -7.65 8.26
N ALA A 365 -12.21 -6.78 8.84
CA ALA A 365 -12.07 -6.37 10.23
C ALA A 365 -12.25 -7.53 11.23
N SER A 366 -13.06 -8.55 10.86
CA SER A 366 -13.24 -9.78 11.66
C SER A 366 -11.93 -10.54 11.84
N ASP A 367 -11.14 -10.70 10.75
CA ASP A 367 -9.88 -11.41 10.80
C ASP A 367 -8.84 -10.61 11.60
N ALA A 368 -8.81 -9.28 11.44
CA ALA A 368 -7.96 -8.41 12.26
C ALA A 368 -8.30 -8.52 13.75
N SER A 369 -9.60 -8.52 14.11
CA SER A 369 -10.05 -8.67 15.50
C SER A 369 -9.68 -10.04 16.07
N ALA A 370 -9.79 -11.10 15.28
CA ALA A 370 -9.39 -12.45 15.67
C ALA A 370 -7.87 -12.51 15.91
N LEU A 371 -7.05 -11.95 15.02
CA LEU A 371 -5.60 -11.89 15.22
C LEU A 371 -5.20 -11.11 16.48
N VAL A 372 -5.89 -9.99 16.78
CA VAL A 372 -5.68 -9.24 18.03
C VAL A 372 -5.97 -10.14 19.24
N SER A 373 -7.07 -10.87 19.23
CA SER A 373 -7.44 -11.78 20.33
C SER A 373 -6.47 -12.93 20.51
N MET A 374 -5.83 -13.39 19.42
CA MET A 374 -4.78 -14.41 19.45
C MET A 374 -3.42 -13.87 19.86
N GLY A 375 -3.27 -12.54 19.98
CA GLY A 375 -2.03 -11.89 20.42
C GLY A 375 -1.11 -11.43 19.30
N CYS A 376 -1.54 -11.43 18.04
CA CYS A 376 -0.76 -10.93 16.91
C CYS A 376 -0.38 -9.45 17.11
N ASP A 377 0.86 -9.08 16.79
CA ASP A 377 1.40 -7.75 17.04
C ASP A 377 1.08 -6.78 15.92
N LEU A 378 1.37 -7.19 14.68
CA LEU A 378 1.28 -6.34 13.52
C LEU A 378 0.31 -6.94 12.48
N GLY A 379 -0.26 -6.06 11.67
CA GLY A 379 -1.13 -6.46 10.57
C GLY A 379 -0.84 -5.68 9.30
N GLN A 380 -0.97 -6.35 8.17
CA GLN A 380 -0.79 -5.79 6.85
C GLN A 380 -1.81 -6.36 5.88
N GLY A 381 -2.37 -5.51 5.03
CA GLY A 381 -3.37 -5.95 4.06
C GLY A 381 -4.23 -4.80 3.56
N PHE A 382 -5.14 -5.10 2.64
CA PHE A 382 -6.00 -4.09 2.01
C PHE A 382 -6.97 -3.42 2.97
N LEU A 383 -7.24 -4.05 4.11
CA LEU A 383 -7.99 -3.42 5.21
C LEU A 383 -7.33 -2.11 5.68
N PHE A 384 -6.01 -2.02 5.64
CA PHE A 384 -5.24 -0.87 6.12
C PHE A 384 -4.74 0.03 5.00
N GLY A 385 -4.61 -0.50 3.79
CA GLY A 385 -4.19 0.18 2.58
C GLY A 385 -3.57 -0.77 1.57
N GLN A 386 -3.75 -0.47 0.30
CA GLN A 386 -3.02 -1.13 -0.78
C GLN A 386 -1.60 -0.53 -0.90
N PRO A 387 -0.66 -1.25 -1.54
CA PRO A 387 0.60 -0.64 -1.94
C PRO A 387 0.36 0.60 -2.80
N MET A 388 0.99 1.72 -2.46
CA MET A 388 0.81 3.00 -3.13
C MET A 388 2.15 3.70 -3.37
N PRO A 389 2.28 4.59 -4.38
CA PRO A 389 3.47 5.40 -4.63
C PRO A 389 3.90 6.20 -3.40
N GLU A 390 5.22 6.45 -3.23
CA GLU A 390 5.78 7.18 -2.09
C GLU A 390 5.10 8.53 -1.84
N VAL A 391 4.80 9.26 -2.91
CA VAL A 391 4.14 10.58 -2.81
C VAL A 391 2.79 10.47 -2.11
N ARG A 392 1.99 9.45 -2.45
CA ARG A 392 0.68 9.20 -1.83
C ARG A 392 0.81 8.70 -0.41
N PHE A 393 1.74 7.78 -0.18
CA PHE A 393 2.04 7.29 1.16
C PHE A 393 2.43 8.43 2.10
N THR A 394 3.32 9.32 1.66
CA THR A 394 3.74 10.52 2.40
C THR A 394 2.58 11.48 2.63
N ALA A 395 1.72 11.73 1.64
CA ALA A 395 0.56 12.60 1.78
C ALA A 395 -0.41 12.08 2.84
N LEU A 396 -0.66 10.77 2.86
CA LEU A 396 -1.53 10.10 3.83
C LEU A 396 -0.97 10.24 5.27
N LEU A 397 0.34 10.14 5.43
CA LEU A 397 1.00 10.33 6.72
C LEU A 397 0.93 11.78 7.21
N LYS A 398 1.14 12.76 6.32
CA LYS A 398 1.02 14.18 6.65
C LYS A 398 -0.38 14.55 7.15
N GLN A 399 -1.43 14.04 6.49
CA GLN A 399 -2.81 14.27 6.93
C GLN A 399 -3.05 13.74 8.35
N ARG A 400 -2.48 12.57 8.70
CA ARG A 400 -2.62 11.96 10.02
C ARG A 400 -1.79 12.67 11.10
N VAL A 401 -0.63 13.22 10.78
CA VAL A 401 0.23 13.98 11.70
C VAL A 401 -0.38 15.34 12.01
N MET A 402 -0.99 16.02 11.03
CA MET A 402 -1.65 17.32 11.24
C MET A 402 -2.95 17.24 12.08
N VAL A 403 -3.58 16.07 12.18
CA VAL A 403 -4.81 15.86 12.97
C VAL A 403 -4.51 15.55 14.45
N ARG A 404 -3.23 15.33 14.84
CA ARG A 404 -2.84 15.13 16.23
C ARG A 404 -2.33 16.45 16.84
N PRO A 405 -2.99 16.99 17.89
CA PRO A 405 -2.33 17.97 18.74
C PRO A 405 -1.12 17.32 19.40
N ALA A 406 -0.02 18.04 19.50
CA ALA A 406 1.21 17.61 20.10
C ALA A 406 0.95 17.05 21.52
N ALA A 407 0.99 15.72 21.66
CA ALA A 407 0.92 15.04 22.95
C ALA A 407 2.02 13.98 22.99
N ALA A 408 3.01 14.29 23.85
CA ALA A 408 3.92 13.39 24.54
C ALA A 408 4.73 12.39 23.68
N THR A 409 5.97 12.76 23.46
CA THR A 409 7.10 11.84 23.23
C THR A 409 7.17 10.80 24.37
N HIS A 410 6.62 9.62 24.14
CA HIS A 410 6.97 8.48 24.97
C HIS A 410 8.04 7.66 24.24
N THR A 411 9.25 7.83 24.73
CA THR A 411 10.41 6.94 24.49
C THR A 411 10.02 5.52 24.86
N VAL A 412 9.97 4.63 23.89
CA VAL A 412 9.90 3.18 24.14
C VAL A 412 11.30 2.76 24.56
N ALA A 413 11.48 2.46 25.84
CA ALA A 413 12.70 1.84 26.33
C ALA A 413 12.92 0.49 25.64
N PRO A 414 14.16 0.14 25.26
CA PRO A 414 14.48 -1.18 24.74
C PRO A 414 14.18 -2.21 25.84
N ALA A 415 13.44 -3.27 25.48
CA ALA A 415 13.24 -4.41 26.36
C ALA A 415 14.59 -4.97 26.77
N ALA A 416 14.86 -4.97 28.07
CA ALA A 416 16.05 -5.56 28.65
C ALA A 416 16.07 -7.06 28.33
N ALA A 417 17.20 -7.53 27.84
CA ALA A 417 17.46 -8.96 27.65
C ALA A 417 17.36 -9.67 29.03
N PRO A 418 16.73 -10.87 29.09
CA PRO A 418 16.68 -11.63 30.31
C PRO A 418 18.10 -12.09 30.68
N THR A 419 18.60 -11.65 31.83
CA THR A 419 19.78 -12.18 32.45
C THR A 419 19.53 -13.62 32.88
N LEU A 420 20.21 -14.57 32.25
CA LEU A 420 20.30 -15.95 32.72
C LEU A 420 21.15 -15.94 33.99
N GLN A 421 20.55 -16.26 35.13
CA GLN A 421 21.31 -16.62 36.34
C GLN A 421 21.88 -18.02 36.14
N PRO A 422 23.14 -18.26 36.52
CA PRO A 422 23.73 -19.60 36.52
C PRO A 422 23.20 -20.39 37.72
N ALA A 423 22.89 -21.66 37.44
CA ALA A 423 22.55 -22.68 38.45
C ALA A 423 23.76 -23.15 39.25
#